data_00ad68e51353cc8efe45583269d435cc
#
_entry.id   00ad68e51353cc8efe45583269d435cc
#
_cell.length_a   1.000
_cell.length_b   1.000
_cell.length_c   1.000
_cell.angle_alpha   90.00
_cell.angle_beta   90.00
_cell.angle_gamma   90.00
#
_symmetry.space_group_name_H-M   'P 1'
#
loop_
_entity.id
_entity.type
_entity.pdbx_description
1 polymer ?
#
loop_
_entity_poly.entity_id
_entity_poly.type
_entity_poly.pdbx_seq_one_letter_code
_entity_poly.pdbx_strand_id
1 'polypeptide(L)'
;MKSRTLNPALAMAGLVLWSGAHGMDKHEPAFSRVIIDQLEVRDADPGTVAAWEASAWYGGDIDKLYLSTEGERLMDQGGDTEAFETRLAWSHAFAPFWDWQLGARRDWQPDDPNRDWASIGVQGVAPYRFETNVNLFIGEHGLTQLRLETEYELLFTQKLILVPALEMNLAGKADDELHTGAGLMDVEAGLRLRYEIRRELAPYIGVNWERRFGDTASRTRDAGGEVEETTLVAGVRMWF
;
A
#
# COMPACT_ATOMS: atom_id res chain seq x y z
N MET A 1 -2.61 27.35 -27.92
CA MET A 1 -2.32 27.55 -26.50
C MET A 1 -1.89 26.18 -25.98
N LYS A 2 -0.59 25.99 -25.64
CA LYS A 2 -0.08 24.71 -25.14
C LYS A 2 -0.29 24.67 -23.64
N SER A 3 -1.18 23.82 -23.15
CA SER A 3 -1.32 23.49 -21.75
C SER A 3 -0.08 22.70 -21.27
N ARG A 4 0.67 23.26 -20.34
CA ARG A 4 1.76 22.57 -19.66
C ARG A 4 1.11 21.65 -18.61
N THR A 5 1.10 20.38 -18.87
CA THR A 5 0.81 19.35 -17.87
C THR A 5 1.95 19.31 -16.86
N LEU A 6 1.68 19.63 -15.61
CA LEU A 6 2.61 19.47 -14.51
C LEU A 6 2.78 17.96 -14.25
N ASN A 7 4.01 17.50 -14.33
CA ASN A 7 4.40 16.12 -14.08
C ASN A 7 4.31 15.84 -12.57
N PRO A 8 3.43 14.97 -12.07
CA PRO A 8 3.26 14.73 -10.62
C PRO A 8 4.46 13.99 -9.97
N ALA A 9 5.37 13.45 -10.76
CA ALA A 9 6.54 12.70 -10.25
C ALA A 9 7.59 13.53 -9.50
N LEU A 10 7.44 14.86 -9.40
CA LEU A 10 8.42 15.75 -8.74
C LEU A 10 7.96 16.30 -7.39
N ALA A 11 6.81 15.92 -6.88
CA ALA A 11 6.26 16.47 -5.63
C ALA A 11 6.69 15.72 -4.34
N MET A 12 7.38 14.59 -4.44
CA MET A 12 7.81 13.80 -3.26
C MET A 12 9.15 14.21 -2.64
N ALA A 13 9.87 15.17 -3.20
CA ALA A 13 11.23 15.53 -2.77
C ALA A 13 11.28 16.83 -1.95
N GLY A 14 10.47 17.02 -0.92
CA GLY A 14 10.46 18.32 -0.24
C GLY A 14 9.99 18.42 1.19
N LEU A 15 9.74 17.34 1.91
CA LEU A 15 9.41 17.40 3.34
C LEU A 15 10.65 17.19 4.21
N VAL A 16 11.59 18.14 4.15
CA VAL A 16 12.61 18.30 5.19
C VAL A 16 11.93 19.00 6.35
N LEU A 17 11.55 18.25 7.38
CA LEU A 17 10.99 18.80 8.62
C LEU A 17 12.09 19.56 9.38
N TRP A 18 11.91 20.85 9.45
CA TRP A 18 12.73 21.76 10.24
C TRP A 18 12.42 21.58 11.72
N SER A 19 13.34 20.94 12.44
CA SER A 19 13.26 20.82 13.89
C SER A 19 13.62 22.16 14.54
N GLY A 20 12.62 22.97 14.84
CA GLY A 20 12.76 24.15 15.70
C GLY A 20 12.87 23.70 17.16
N ALA A 21 14.02 23.94 17.79
CA ALA A 21 14.20 23.77 19.23
C ALA A 21 13.34 24.80 19.99
N HIS A 22 12.32 24.34 20.73
CA HIS A 22 11.59 25.13 21.73
C HIS A 22 11.60 24.41 23.08
N GLY A 23 11.74 25.18 24.09
CA GLY A 23 12.10 24.89 25.48
C GLY A 23 11.23 23.87 26.22
N MET A 24 11.80 23.41 27.32
CA MET A 24 11.40 22.41 28.31
C MET A 24 9.94 22.53 28.77
N ASP A 25 9.02 21.96 28.02
CA ASP A 25 7.78 21.39 28.52
C ASP A 25 7.89 19.87 28.36
N LYS A 26 7.22 19.10 29.25
CA LYS A 26 7.21 17.63 29.23
C LYS A 26 6.46 17.12 27.98
N HIS A 27 6.99 17.39 26.79
CA HIS A 27 6.52 16.80 25.56
C HIS A 27 7.22 15.44 25.39
N GLU A 28 6.44 14.41 25.22
CA GLU A 28 6.95 13.14 24.74
C GLU A 28 7.74 13.39 23.47
N PRO A 29 8.94 12.81 23.32
CA PRO A 29 9.74 13.02 22.13
C PRO A 29 8.97 12.51 20.91
N ALA A 30 8.84 13.37 19.90
CA ALA A 30 8.25 12.96 18.63
C ALA A 30 9.35 12.38 17.72
N PHE A 31 9.04 11.29 17.08
CA PHE A 31 9.88 10.59 16.12
C PHE A 31 9.22 10.61 14.73
N SER A 32 10.00 10.35 13.71
CA SER A 32 9.51 10.14 12.36
C SER A 32 10.20 8.95 11.72
N ARG A 33 9.49 8.27 10.86
CA ARG A 33 10.03 7.20 10.01
C ARG A 33 9.40 7.27 8.63
N VAL A 34 10.20 7.04 7.62
CA VAL A 34 9.75 6.84 6.24
C VAL A 34 10.19 5.48 5.79
N ILE A 35 9.28 4.71 5.24
CA ILE A 35 9.54 3.37 4.72
C ILE A 35 9.06 3.33 3.28
N ILE A 36 9.86 2.79 2.40
CA ILE A 36 9.50 2.37 1.07
C ILE A 36 9.56 0.86 1.12
N ASP A 37 8.41 0.23 1.33
CA ASP A 37 8.31 -1.23 1.48
C ASP A 37 8.49 -1.91 0.14
N GLN A 38 7.92 -1.31 -0.92
CA GLN A 38 8.04 -1.79 -2.29
C GLN A 38 8.40 -0.63 -3.21
N LEU A 39 9.47 -0.80 -3.95
CA LEU A 39 9.78 -0.08 -5.17
C LEU A 39 10.25 -1.14 -6.14
N GLU A 40 9.33 -1.68 -6.93
CA GLU A 40 9.56 -2.89 -7.71
C GLU A 40 9.14 -2.76 -9.16
N VAL A 41 9.73 -3.60 -9.97
CA VAL A 41 9.37 -3.83 -11.35
C VAL A 41 8.78 -5.22 -11.44
N ARG A 42 7.58 -5.31 -12.03
CA ARG A 42 6.83 -6.55 -12.28
C ARG A 42 6.87 -6.87 -13.76
N ASP A 43 7.14 -8.14 -14.10
CA ASP A 43 7.03 -8.66 -15.46
C ASP A 43 5.60 -9.19 -15.64
N ALA A 44 4.70 -8.32 -16.11
CA ALA A 44 3.28 -8.53 -16.24
C ALA A 44 2.85 -8.57 -17.73
N ASP A 45 1.67 -9.09 -18.06
CA ASP A 45 1.06 -8.96 -19.37
C ASP A 45 0.03 -7.79 -19.34
N PRO A 46 0.11 -6.79 -20.22
CA PRO A 46 0.81 -6.73 -21.51
C PRO A 46 2.21 -6.11 -21.48
N GLY A 47 2.85 -5.89 -20.35
CA GLY A 47 4.16 -5.24 -20.30
C GLY A 47 4.72 -5.08 -18.90
N THR A 48 5.78 -4.31 -18.78
CA THR A 48 6.47 -4.08 -17.52
C THR A 48 5.72 -3.04 -16.68
N VAL A 49 5.42 -3.37 -15.42
CA VAL A 49 4.77 -2.49 -14.45
C VAL A 49 5.78 -2.06 -13.38
N ALA A 50 5.82 -0.78 -13.07
CA ALA A 50 6.49 -0.27 -11.88
C ALA A 50 5.46 -0.11 -10.76
N ALA A 51 5.67 -0.79 -9.63
CA ALA A 51 4.83 -0.70 -8.45
C ALA A 51 5.58 -0.05 -7.29
N TRP A 52 4.86 0.69 -6.46
CA TRP A 52 5.41 1.27 -5.23
C TRP A 52 4.44 1.15 -4.07
N GLU A 53 5.00 0.93 -2.90
CA GLU A 53 4.32 1.03 -1.63
C GLU A 53 5.23 1.79 -0.66
N ALA A 54 4.74 2.89 -0.10
CA ALA A 54 5.51 3.72 0.81
C ALA A 54 4.63 4.22 1.96
N SER A 55 5.24 4.33 3.13
CA SER A 55 4.58 4.85 4.31
C SER A 55 5.49 5.81 5.08
N ALA A 56 4.88 6.72 5.82
CA ALA A 56 5.57 7.61 6.73
C ALA A 56 4.72 7.82 7.98
N TRP A 57 5.37 7.97 9.14
CA TRP A 57 4.67 8.38 10.34
C TRP A 57 5.47 9.41 11.12
N TYR A 58 4.73 10.23 11.87
CA TYR A 58 5.28 11.24 12.76
C TYR A 58 4.45 11.28 14.05
N GLY A 59 5.10 11.21 15.21
CA GLY A 59 4.43 11.31 16.51
C GLY A 59 5.21 10.71 17.66
N GLY A 60 4.52 10.50 18.77
CA GLY A 60 5.03 9.85 19.97
C GLY A 60 4.82 8.34 19.97
N ASP A 61 4.98 7.74 21.13
CA ASP A 61 4.80 6.28 21.29
C ASP A 61 3.32 5.88 21.20
N ILE A 62 2.40 6.77 21.59
CA ILE A 62 0.96 6.50 21.68
C ILE A 62 0.22 7.03 20.46
N ASP A 63 0.46 8.31 20.12
CA ASP A 63 -0.26 8.99 19.04
C ASP A 63 0.69 9.33 17.89
N LYS A 64 0.30 8.93 16.66
CA LYS A 64 1.06 9.15 15.44
C LYS A 64 0.15 9.63 14.31
N LEU A 65 0.66 10.49 13.48
CA LEU A 65 0.10 10.75 12.16
C LEU A 65 0.76 9.77 11.19
N TYR A 66 -0.05 9.04 10.44
CA TYR A 66 0.38 8.02 9.47
C TYR A 66 -0.06 8.42 8.07
N LEU A 67 0.85 8.36 7.14
CA LEU A 67 0.61 8.58 5.71
C LEU A 67 1.09 7.36 4.94
N SER A 68 0.28 6.84 4.03
CA SER A 68 0.70 5.80 3.08
C SER A 68 0.30 6.15 1.66
N THR A 69 1.04 5.62 0.71
CA THR A 69 0.71 5.65 -0.71
C THR A 69 1.17 4.37 -1.37
N GLU A 70 0.33 3.83 -2.22
CA GLU A 70 0.63 2.69 -3.08
C GLU A 70 0.11 2.94 -4.48
N GLY A 71 0.68 2.28 -5.47
CA GLY A 71 0.21 2.43 -6.84
C GLY A 71 1.08 1.70 -7.85
N GLU A 72 0.57 1.69 -9.08
CA GLU A 72 1.18 1.02 -10.21
C GLU A 72 1.23 1.92 -11.43
N ARG A 73 2.23 1.69 -12.27
CA ARG A 73 2.44 2.42 -13.51
C ARG A 73 2.98 1.51 -14.59
N LEU A 74 2.29 1.44 -15.74
CA LEU A 74 2.84 0.83 -16.94
C LEU A 74 4.08 1.59 -17.43
N MET A 75 5.18 0.89 -17.62
CA MET A 75 6.42 1.49 -18.12
C MET A 75 6.44 1.53 -19.65
N ASP A 76 5.72 0.64 -20.30
CA ASP A 76 5.57 0.55 -21.73
C ASP A 76 4.43 1.46 -22.23
N GLN A 77 4.49 1.92 -23.49
CA GLN A 77 3.45 2.72 -24.18
C GLN A 77 3.16 4.13 -23.67
N GLY A 78 4.12 4.83 -23.07
CA GLY A 78 3.97 6.24 -22.70
C GLY A 78 3.86 6.52 -21.23
N GLY A 79 3.78 5.48 -20.40
CA GLY A 79 3.95 5.56 -18.97
C GLY A 79 2.82 6.30 -18.24
N ASP A 80 1.58 6.04 -18.59
CA ASP A 80 0.45 6.53 -17.82
C ASP A 80 0.37 5.78 -16.47
N THR A 81 0.03 6.48 -15.41
CA THR A 81 -0.23 5.89 -14.10
C THR A 81 -1.58 5.23 -14.17
N GLU A 82 -1.69 3.94 -13.85
CA GLU A 82 -2.96 3.23 -13.89
C GLU A 82 -3.86 3.66 -12.74
N ALA A 83 -3.39 3.48 -11.53
CA ALA A 83 -4.08 3.91 -10.33
C ALA A 83 -3.08 4.10 -9.19
N PHE A 84 -3.39 4.94 -8.25
CA PHE A 84 -2.67 5.00 -6.98
C PHE A 84 -3.60 5.46 -5.86
N GLU A 85 -3.30 5.02 -4.64
CA GLU A 85 -4.02 5.48 -3.46
C GLU A 85 -3.11 6.29 -2.53
N THR A 86 -3.76 7.15 -1.76
CA THR A 86 -3.10 7.89 -0.69
C THR A 86 -4.00 7.88 0.53
N ARG A 87 -3.46 7.49 1.67
CA ARG A 87 -4.17 7.41 2.94
C ARG A 87 -3.48 8.26 4.00
N LEU A 88 -4.25 9.06 4.73
CA LEU A 88 -3.82 9.80 5.90
C LEU A 88 -4.65 9.32 7.09
N ALA A 89 -3.99 8.92 8.18
CA ALA A 89 -4.66 8.40 9.35
C ALA A 89 -4.00 8.89 10.64
N TRP A 90 -4.80 9.08 11.68
CA TRP A 90 -4.34 9.12 13.05
C TRP A 90 -4.26 7.70 13.58
N SER A 91 -3.11 7.33 14.13
CA SER A 91 -2.81 6.03 14.70
C SER A 91 -2.62 6.18 16.21
N HIS A 92 -3.31 5.35 16.99
CA HIS A 92 -3.29 5.37 18.45
C HIS A 92 -3.03 3.99 19.02
N ALA A 93 -1.96 3.86 19.81
CA ALA A 93 -1.61 2.61 20.46
C ALA A 93 -2.61 2.28 21.59
N PHE A 94 -3.34 1.17 21.47
CA PHE A 94 -4.29 0.72 22.50
C PHE A 94 -3.84 -0.54 23.25
N ALA A 95 -2.86 -1.26 22.69
CA ALA A 95 -2.25 -2.42 23.33
C ALA A 95 -0.78 -2.55 22.88
N PRO A 96 0.07 -3.33 23.58
CA PRO A 96 1.40 -3.62 23.10
C PRO A 96 1.35 -4.21 21.69
N PHE A 97 2.06 -3.57 20.74
CA PHE A 97 2.15 -3.94 19.32
C PHE A 97 0.86 -3.78 18.51
N TRP A 98 -0.16 -3.08 19.03
CA TRP A 98 -1.40 -2.84 18.32
C TRP A 98 -1.82 -1.38 18.39
N ASP A 99 -2.01 -0.80 17.22
CA ASP A 99 -2.56 0.54 17.01
C ASP A 99 -3.91 0.42 16.29
N TRP A 100 -4.92 1.21 16.69
CA TRP A 100 -6.06 1.46 15.83
C TRP A 100 -5.84 2.75 15.05
N GLN A 101 -6.41 2.83 13.87
CA GLN A 101 -6.21 3.93 12.93
C GLN A 101 -7.55 4.48 12.49
N LEU A 102 -7.66 5.81 12.43
CA LEU A 102 -8.81 6.52 11.90
C LEU A 102 -8.33 7.56 10.89
N GLY A 103 -8.89 7.54 9.68
CA GLY A 103 -8.37 8.39 8.63
C GLY A 103 -9.25 8.52 7.41
N ALA A 104 -8.64 8.98 6.33
CA ALA A 104 -9.22 9.07 5.01
C ALA A 104 -8.25 8.49 3.98
N ARG A 105 -8.81 7.87 2.94
CA ARG A 105 -8.11 7.39 1.76
C ARG A 105 -8.72 8.02 0.53
N ARG A 106 -7.89 8.31 -0.45
CA ARG A 106 -8.31 8.70 -1.79
C ARG A 106 -7.62 7.83 -2.81
N ASP A 107 -8.45 7.26 -3.68
CA ASP A 107 -8.03 6.51 -4.85
C ASP A 107 -8.04 7.46 -6.05
N TRP A 108 -6.86 7.57 -6.67
CA TRP A 108 -6.65 8.40 -7.84
C TRP A 108 -6.64 7.51 -9.07
N GLN A 109 -7.60 7.71 -9.95
CA GLN A 109 -7.75 6.94 -11.16
C GLN A 109 -7.76 7.90 -12.36
N PRO A 110 -6.74 7.87 -13.23
CA PRO A 110 -6.64 8.83 -14.33
C PRO A 110 -7.78 8.77 -15.34
N ASP A 111 -8.29 7.56 -15.60
CA ASP A 111 -9.31 7.30 -16.62
C ASP A 111 -10.72 7.05 -16.02
N ASP A 112 -10.80 6.78 -14.71
CA ASP A 112 -12.00 6.46 -13.96
C ASP A 112 -12.28 7.48 -12.85
N PRO A 113 -13.48 7.49 -12.27
CA PRO A 113 -13.82 8.41 -11.18
C PRO A 113 -12.96 8.12 -9.94
N ASN A 114 -12.35 9.16 -9.38
CA ASN A 114 -11.69 9.09 -8.09
C ASN A 114 -12.68 8.66 -6.99
N ARG A 115 -12.19 7.96 -5.97
CA ARG A 115 -12.98 7.55 -4.80
C ARG A 115 -12.38 8.12 -3.52
N ASP A 116 -13.24 8.70 -2.69
CA ASP A 116 -12.90 9.17 -1.35
C ASP A 116 -13.52 8.24 -0.29
N TRP A 117 -12.71 7.84 0.69
CA TRP A 117 -13.09 6.90 1.72
C TRP A 117 -12.76 7.44 3.11
N ALA A 118 -13.66 7.29 4.05
CA ALA A 118 -13.31 7.27 5.46
C ALA A 118 -12.72 5.90 5.80
N SER A 119 -11.68 5.86 6.63
CA SER A 119 -11.03 4.60 7.01
C SER A 119 -11.00 4.42 8.52
N ILE A 120 -11.28 3.21 8.97
CA ILE A 120 -11.02 2.75 10.32
C ILE A 120 -10.28 1.42 10.25
N GLY A 121 -9.22 1.26 11.02
CA GLY A 121 -8.42 0.06 10.94
C GLY A 121 -7.69 -0.27 12.22
N VAL A 122 -7.08 -1.45 12.22
CA VAL A 122 -6.20 -1.95 13.27
C VAL A 122 -4.93 -2.46 12.60
N GLN A 123 -3.79 -1.99 13.08
CA GLN A 123 -2.47 -2.41 12.62
C GLN A 123 -1.66 -2.92 13.81
N GLY A 124 -0.91 -4.01 13.59
CA GLY A 124 -0.05 -4.51 14.64
C GLY A 124 0.64 -5.81 14.32
N VAL A 125 1.24 -6.39 15.36
CA VAL A 125 1.93 -7.68 15.25
C VAL A 125 1.12 -8.75 15.97
N ALA A 126 0.51 -9.63 15.18
CA ALA A 126 -0.25 -10.78 15.67
C ALA A 126 0.67 -11.87 16.25
N PRO A 127 0.13 -12.88 16.97
CA PRO A 127 0.91 -14.01 17.45
C PRO A 127 1.77 -14.62 16.34
N TYR A 128 2.95 -15.13 16.73
CA TYR A 128 3.97 -15.67 15.81
C TYR A 128 4.66 -14.63 14.91
N ARG A 129 4.54 -13.32 15.20
CA ARG A 129 5.14 -12.20 14.48
C ARG A 129 4.56 -11.94 13.09
N PHE A 130 3.30 -12.26 12.87
CA PHE A 130 2.61 -11.80 11.67
C PHE A 130 2.36 -10.29 11.79
N GLU A 131 2.94 -9.50 10.92
CA GLU A 131 2.55 -8.11 10.74
C GLU A 131 1.18 -8.10 10.06
N THR A 132 0.21 -7.47 10.68
CA THR A 132 -1.19 -7.57 10.25
C THR A 132 -1.82 -6.19 10.24
N ASN A 133 -2.51 -5.88 9.15
CA ASN A 133 -3.26 -4.65 8.97
C ASN A 133 -4.67 -5.00 8.47
N VAL A 134 -5.68 -4.49 9.15
CA VAL A 134 -7.10 -4.68 8.78
C VAL A 134 -7.75 -3.32 8.71
N ASN A 135 -8.25 -2.94 7.53
CA ASN A 135 -8.89 -1.67 7.28
C ASN A 135 -10.29 -1.84 6.72
N LEU A 136 -11.24 -1.15 7.32
CA LEU A 136 -12.58 -0.92 6.79
C LEU A 136 -12.62 0.47 6.17
N PHE A 137 -13.00 0.55 4.91
CA PHE A 137 -13.19 1.77 4.16
C PHE A 137 -14.68 1.99 3.91
N ILE A 138 -15.14 3.22 4.10
CA ILE A 138 -16.55 3.64 3.91
C ILE A 138 -16.52 4.81 2.94
N GLY A 139 -17.02 4.58 1.74
CA GLY A 139 -17.07 5.55 0.66
C GLY A 139 -18.44 6.14 0.44
N GLU A 140 -18.58 6.93 -0.60
CA GLU A 140 -19.84 7.51 -1.04
C GLU A 140 -20.83 6.45 -1.52
N HIS A 141 -22.10 6.78 -1.59
CA HIS A 141 -23.18 5.93 -2.10
C HIS A 141 -23.31 4.56 -1.38
N GLY A 142 -22.78 4.45 -0.15
CA GLY A 142 -22.83 3.22 0.63
C GLY A 142 -21.83 2.17 0.17
N LEU A 143 -20.80 2.56 -0.56
CA LEU A 143 -19.66 1.71 -0.87
C LEU A 143 -18.91 1.39 0.42
N THR A 144 -18.53 0.15 0.57
CA THR A 144 -17.71 -0.31 1.69
C THR A 144 -16.69 -1.32 1.18
N GLN A 145 -15.48 -1.26 1.72
CA GLN A 145 -14.40 -2.18 1.40
C GLN A 145 -13.70 -2.62 2.68
N LEU A 146 -13.39 -3.90 2.80
CA LEU A 146 -12.54 -4.45 3.86
C LEU A 146 -11.26 -4.97 3.21
N ARG A 147 -10.11 -4.46 3.67
CA ARG A 147 -8.78 -4.94 3.27
C ARG A 147 -8.14 -5.62 4.47
N LEU A 148 -7.59 -6.79 4.24
CA LEU A 148 -6.78 -7.53 5.19
C LEU A 148 -5.42 -7.80 4.57
N GLU A 149 -4.37 -7.35 5.23
CA GLU A 149 -2.98 -7.54 4.83
C GLU A 149 -2.24 -8.28 5.94
N THR A 150 -1.41 -9.22 5.57
CA THR A 150 -0.54 -9.89 6.54
C THR A 150 0.78 -10.29 5.89
N GLU A 151 1.85 -10.09 6.64
CA GLU A 151 3.21 -10.36 6.22
C GLU A 151 3.95 -11.13 7.33
N TYR A 152 4.91 -11.95 6.94
CA TYR A 152 5.77 -12.67 7.88
C TYR A 152 7.22 -12.67 7.41
N GLU A 153 8.17 -12.41 8.32
CA GLU A 153 9.60 -12.47 8.03
C GLU A 153 10.22 -13.80 8.48
N LEU A 154 10.63 -14.62 7.50
CA LEU A 154 11.38 -15.87 7.71
C LEU A 154 12.87 -15.60 7.53
N LEU A 155 13.63 -15.53 8.61
CA LEU A 155 15.05 -15.29 8.59
C LEU A 155 15.82 -16.59 8.29
N PHE A 156 16.30 -16.78 7.06
CA PHE A 156 17.25 -17.86 6.75
C PHE A 156 18.64 -17.56 7.32
N THR A 157 19.02 -16.31 7.28
CA THR A 157 20.23 -15.77 7.93
C THR A 157 19.91 -14.41 8.52
N GLN A 158 20.89 -13.73 9.14
CA GLN A 158 20.70 -12.35 9.61
C GLN A 158 20.47 -11.33 8.48
N LYS A 159 20.75 -11.70 7.23
CA LYS A 159 20.64 -10.83 6.05
C LYS A 159 19.73 -11.35 4.96
N LEU A 160 19.48 -12.65 4.93
CA LEU A 160 18.64 -13.28 3.92
C LEU A 160 17.31 -13.64 4.55
N ILE A 161 16.26 -12.97 4.10
CA ILE A 161 14.91 -13.01 4.67
C ILE A 161 13.93 -13.38 3.57
N LEU A 162 13.12 -14.39 3.80
CA LEU A 162 11.97 -14.71 2.95
C LEU A 162 10.73 -14.07 3.56
N VAL A 163 9.99 -13.35 2.74
CA VAL A 163 8.82 -12.58 3.15
C VAL A 163 7.60 -13.07 2.36
N PRO A 164 6.83 -14.02 2.88
CA PRO A 164 5.47 -14.26 2.42
C PRO A 164 4.55 -13.13 2.86
N ALA A 165 3.73 -12.64 1.94
CA ALA A 165 2.69 -11.65 2.15
C ALA A 165 1.37 -12.14 1.56
N LEU A 166 0.26 -11.72 2.16
CA LEU A 166 -1.10 -12.01 1.69
C LEU A 166 -1.95 -10.76 1.89
N GLU A 167 -2.65 -10.38 0.83
CA GLU A 167 -3.67 -9.35 0.85
C GLU A 167 -5.00 -9.91 0.37
N MET A 168 -6.09 -9.45 0.96
CA MET A 168 -7.46 -9.81 0.59
C MET A 168 -8.33 -8.57 0.62
N ASN A 169 -9.04 -8.32 -0.48
CA ASN A 169 -9.98 -7.23 -0.61
C ASN A 169 -11.41 -7.74 -0.74
N LEU A 170 -12.31 -7.20 0.08
CA LEU A 170 -13.73 -7.53 0.07
C LEU A 170 -14.55 -6.24 -0.08
N ALA A 171 -15.55 -6.24 -0.99
CA ALA A 171 -16.49 -5.14 -1.14
C ALA A 171 -17.88 -5.51 -0.56
N GLY A 172 -18.45 -4.62 0.21
CA GLY A 172 -19.82 -4.81 0.71
C GLY A 172 -20.88 -4.50 -0.33
N LYS A 173 -20.53 -3.72 -1.37
CA LYS A 173 -21.41 -3.36 -2.47
C LYS A 173 -20.62 -3.28 -3.77
N ALA A 174 -21.25 -3.71 -4.86
CA ALA A 174 -20.66 -3.57 -6.21
C ALA A 174 -20.52 -2.09 -6.60
N ASP A 175 -19.45 -1.76 -7.30
CA ASP A 175 -19.22 -0.49 -7.98
C ASP A 175 -19.20 -0.74 -9.48
N ASP A 176 -20.28 -0.32 -10.16
CA ASP A 176 -20.44 -0.55 -11.60
C ASP A 176 -19.51 0.34 -12.43
N GLU A 177 -19.09 1.51 -11.90
CA GLU A 177 -18.18 2.42 -12.59
C GLU A 177 -16.75 1.89 -12.58
N LEU A 178 -16.35 1.20 -11.50
CA LEU A 178 -15.04 0.57 -11.40
C LEU A 178 -15.04 -0.92 -11.76
N HIS A 179 -16.14 -1.44 -12.28
CA HIS A 179 -16.31 -2.84 -12.66
C HIS A 179 -16.02 -3.83 -11.53
N THR A 180 -16.16 -3.40 -10.26
CA THR A 180 -15.96 -4.27 -9.10
C THR A 180 -17.28 -4.90 -8.62
N GLY A 181 -17.21 -6.18 -8.23
CA GLY A 181 -18.34 -6.92 -7.68
C GLY A 181 -18.42 -6.80 -6.16
N ALA A 182 -19.54 -7.24 -5.57
CA ALA A 182 -19.68 -7.40 -4.13
C ALA A 182 -19.10 -8.74 -3.64
N GLY A 183 -18.64 -8.80 -2.40
CA GLY A 183 -18.02 -9.97 -1.79
C GLY A 183 -16.51 -9.94 -1.88
N LEU A 184 -15.86 -11.10 -1.97
CA LEU A 184 -14.41 -11.19 -2.18
C LEU A 184 -14.09 -10.68 -3.58
N MET A 185 -13.29 -9.62 -3.65
CA MET A 185 -12.88 -8.99 -4.91
C MET A 185 -11.66 -9.69 -5.47
N ASP A 186 -10.61 -9.72 -4.69
CA ASP A 186 -9.30 -10.26 -5.06
C ASP A 186 -8.53 -10.81 -3.85
N VAL A 187 -7.55 -11.61 -4.17
CA VAL A 187 -6.52 -12.11 -3.24
C VAL A 187 -5.18 -11.98 -3.94
N GLU A 188 -4.25 -11.31 -3.28
CA GLU A 188 -2.86 -11.23 -3.71
C GLU A 188 -1.97 -11.99 -2.73
N ALA A 189 -1.05 -12.80 -3.26
CA ALA A 189 -0.06 -13.52 -2.48
C ALA A 189 1.33 -13.27 -3.04
N GLY A 190 2.18 -12.67 -2.22
CA GLY A 190 3.56 -12.35 -2.55
C GLY A 190 4.54 -13.27 -1.84
N LEU A 191 5.64 -13.60 -2.51
CA LEU A 191 6.78 -14.27 -1.90
C LEU A 191 8.06 -13.58 -2.36
N ARG A 192 8.69 -12.83 -1.46
CA ARG A 192 9.87 -12.01 -1.76
C ARG A 192 11.08 -12.53 -0.99
N LEU A 193 12.20 -12.76 -1.67
CA LEU A 193 13.48 -13.11 -1.08
C LEU A 193 14.34 -11.85 -1.01
N ARG A 194 14.45 -11.30 0.20
CA ARG A 194 15.12 -10.04 0.50
C ARG A 194 16.53 -10.28 1.04
N TYR A 195 17.50 -9.48 0.55
CA TYR A 195 18.86 -9.48 1.06
C TYR A 195 19.24 -8.13 1.65
N GLU A 196 19.44 -8.06 2.96
CA GLU A 196 19.87 -6.84 3.66
C GLU A 196 21.35 -6.55 3.40
N ILE A 197 21.65 -5.66 2.45
CA ILE A 197 22.98 -5.09 2.26
C ILE A 197 23.34 -4.27 3.50
N ARG A 198 22.42 -3.40 3.88
CA ARG A 198 22.33 -2.68 5.15
C ARG A 198 20.91 -2.84 5.66
N ARG A 199 20.65 -2.54 6.93
CA ARG A 199 19.29 -2.61 7.48
C ARG A 199 18.33 -1.66 6.78
N GLU A 200 18.87 -0.50 6.34
CA GLU A 200 18.10 0.55 5.66
C GLU A 200 17.92 0.31 4.16
N LEU A 201 18.61 -0.69 3.59
CA LEU A 201 18.57 -0.95 2.14
C LEU A 201 18.66 -2.46 1.87
N ALA A 202 17.60 -2.99 1.30
CA ALA A 202 17.46 -4.40 1.03
C ALA A 202 16.82 -4.65 -0.36
N PRO A 203 17.62 -4.96 -1.39
CA PRO A 203 17.09 -5.48 -2.65
C PRO A 203 16.44 -6.84 -2.45
N TYR A 204 15.47 -7.15 -3.31
CA TYR A 204 14.77 -8.42 -3.33
C TYR A 204 14.38 -8.85 -4.74
N ILE A 205 14.10 -10.14 -4.86
CA ILE A 205 13.43 -10.75 -5.99
C ILE A 205 12.27 -11.59 -5.45
N GLY A 206 11.26 -11.81 -6.27
CA GLY A 206 10.10 -12.56 -5.80
C GLY A 206 9.14 -12.97 -6.90
N VAL A 207 8.02 -13.49 -6.43
CA VAL A 207 6.85 -13.85 -7.24
C VAL A 207 5.64 -13.23 -6.59
N ASN A 208 4.78 -12.66 -7.39
CA ASN A 208 3.48 -12.16 -7.00
C ASN A 208 2.40 -12.93 -7.73
N TRP A 209 1.38 -13.37 -7.04
CA TRP A 209 0.20 -14.02 -7.58
C TRP A 209 -1.03 -13.24 -7.15
N GLU A 210 -1.85 -12.85 -8.11
CA GLU A 210 -3.12 -12.17 -7.90
C GLU A 210 -4.24 -12.97 -8.53
N ARG A 211 -5.40 -13.01 -7.88
CA ARG A 211 -6.61 -13.59 -8.44
C ARG A 211 -7.85 -12.83 -8.02
N ARG A 212 -8.69 -12.53 -9.00
CA ARG A 212 -10.01 -11.93 -8.82
C ARG A 212 -11.07 -13.00 -8.62
N PHE A 213 -12.09 -12.69 -7.79
CA PHE A 213 -13.13 -13.64 -7.40
C PHE A 213 -14.54 -13.09 -7.64
N GLY A 214 -15.52 -13.98 -7.58
CA GLY A 214 -16.95 -13.66 -7.60
C GLY A 214 -17.38 -12.84 -8.82
N ASP A 215 -18.19 -11.82 -8.56
CA ASP A 215 -18.70 -10.92 -9.59
C ASP A 215 -17.61 -10.03 -10.19
N THR A 216 -16.56 -9.68 -9.41
CA THR A 216 -15.39 -8.96 -9.93
C THR A 216 -14.72 -9.76 -11.04
N ALA A 217 -14.47 -11.06 -10.81
CA ALA A 217 -13.88 -11.94 -11.82
C ALA A 217 -14.76 -12.08 -13.07
N SER A 218 -16.09 -12.08 -12.91
CA SER A 218 -17.01 -12.15 -14.05
C SER A 218 -16.96 -10.88 -14.89
N ARG A 219 -17.00 -9.72 -14.25
CA ARG A 219 -16.89 -8.40 -14.90
C ARG A 219 -15.56 -8.22 -15.61
N THR A 220 -14.46 -8.66 -14.99
CA THR A 220 -13.12 -8.63 -15.61
C THR A 220 -13.08 -9.46 -16.90
N ARG A 221 -13.64 -10.69 -16.89
CA ARG A 221 -13.72 -11.53 -18.11
C ARG A 221 -14.58 -10.90 -19.19
N ASP A 222 -15.71 -10.33 -18.81
CA ASP A 222 -16.63 -9.66 -19.74
C ASP A 222 -15.97 -8.45 -20.40
N ALA A 223 -15.07 -7.78 -19.70
CA ALA A 223 -14.24 -6.70 -20.23
C ALA A 223 -13.00 -7.20 -21.01
N GLY A 224 -12.76 -8.52 -21.07
CA GLY A 224 -11.62 -9.12 -21.78
C GLY A 224 -10.31 -9.12 -20.98
N GLY A 225 -10.35 -8.83 -19.68
CA GLY A 225 -9.19 -8.84 -18.79
C GLY A 225 -8.90 -10.23 -18.19
N GLU A 226 -7.70 -10.38 -17.67
CA GLU A 226 -7.26 -11.58 -16.97
C GLU A 226 -7.76 -11.60 -15.53
N VAL A 227 -8.10 -12.78 -15.03
CA VAL A 227 -8.68 -12.99 -13.69
C VAL A 227 -7.64 -13.50 -12.70
N GLU A 228 -6.56 -14.05 -13.23
CA GLU A 228 -5.48 -14.63 -12.45
C GLU A 228 -4.16 -14.34 -13.16
N GLU A 229 -3.21 -13.81 -12.41
CA GLU A 229 -1.90 -13.45 -12.93
C GLU A 229 -0.80 -13.90 -11.96
N THR A 230 0.35 -14.25 -12.51
CA THR A 230 1.56 -14.54 -11.72
C THR A 230 2.72 -13.81 -12.35
N THR A 231 3.31 -12.90 -11.62
CA THR A 231 4.39 -12.03 -12.08
C THR A 231 5.69 -12.30 -11.33
N LEU A 232 6.81 -12.17 -12.03
CA LEU A 232 8.12 -12.09 -11.41
C LEU A 232 8.38 -10.65 -11.01
N VAL A 233 8.89 -10.44 -9.80
CA VAL A 233 9.16 -9.12 -9.26
C VAL A 233 10.62 -8.97 -8.86
N ALA A 234 11.16 -7.78 -9.07
CA ALA A 234 12.47 -7.38 -8.57
C ALA A 234 12.37 -5.93 -8.05
N GLY A 235 12.88 -5.70 -6.85
CA GLY A 235 12.71 -4.40 -6.21
C GLY A 235 13.68 -4.13 -5.09
N VAL A 236 13.41 -3.06 -4.38
CA VAL A 236 14.19 -2.62 -3.24
C VAL A 236 13.28 -2.12 -2.13
N ARG A 237 13.59 -2.53 -0.89
CA ARG A 237 13.02 -1.97 0.34
C ARG A 237 14.01 -1.01 0.97
N MET A 238 13.52 0.15 1.40
CA MET A 238 14.34 1.17 2.07
C MET A 238 13.58 1.80 3.22
N TRP A 239 14.32 2.26 4.25
CA TRP A 239 13.73 3.08 5.32
C TRP A 239 14.72 4.13 5.84
N PHE A 240 14.17 5.23 6.39
CA PHE A 240 14.90 6.39 6.87
C PHE A 240 14.35 6.89 8.20
#